data_78c5a6f9a59604d5d17d753f9873de04
#
_entry.id   78c5a6f9a59604d5d17d753f9873de04
#
_cell.length_a   1.000
_cell.length_b   1.000
_cell.length_c   1.000
_cell.angle_alpha   90.00
_cell.angle_beta   90.00
_cell.angle_gamma   90.00
#
_symmetry.space_group_name_H-M   'P 1'
#
loop_
_entity.id
_entity.type
_entity.pdbx_description
1 polymer ?
#
loop_
_entity_poly.entity_id
_entity_poly.type
_entity_poly.pdbx_seq_one_letter_code
_entity_poly.pdbx_strand_id
1 'polypeptide(L)'
;MKRTDYISWDQYFMGIALLSAQRSKDPNTQVGACIVGEDNRILSVGYNGMPQGCEDDDMPWGRDGSALDSKYMYVCHAELNAILNYRGNISVKGARLYVTLFPCNECAKAIIQSGIKEVIYKSDKYADSESTIASKKMFDETGVTYRQYNSQDKEIRLIL
;
A
#
# COMPACT_ATOMS: atom_id res chain seq x y z
N MET A 1 -4.38 -6.54 36.60
CA MET A 1 -5.31 -5.86 35.68
C MET A 1 -4.60 -5.66 34.34
N LYS A 2 -5.23 -5.96 33.20
CA LYS A 2 -4.62 -5.74 31.88
C LYS A 2 -4.53 -4.24 31.56
N ARG A 3 -3.52 -3.81 30.80
CA ARG A 3 -3.47 -2.42 30.29
C ARG A 3 -4.61 -2.18 29.30
N THR A 4 -5.11 -0.95 29.21
CA THR A 4 -6.23 -0.53 28.35
C THR A 4 -5.85 0.49 27.30
N ASP A 5 -4.61 0.98 27.33
CA ASP A 5 -4.08 2.03 26.47
C ASP A 5 -3.34 1.49 25.21
N TYR A 6 -3.52 0.21 24.88
CA TYR A 6 -2.95 -0.39 23.69
C TYR A 6 -3.66 0.09 22.41
N ILE A 7 -2.96 0.03 21.28
CA ILE A 7 -3.49 0.42 19.97
C ILE A 7 -4.46 -0.62 19.41
N SER A 8 -5.40 -0.17 18.57
CA SER A 8 -6.30 -1.04 17.83
C SER A 8 -5.56 -1.80 16.70
N TRP A 9 -6.21 -2.84 16.16
CA TRP A 9 -5.69 -3.56 15.00
C TRP A 9 -5.51 -2.64 13.78
N ASP A 10 -6.45 -1.75 13.52
CA ASP A 10 -6.34 -0.79 12.42
C ASP A 10 -5.14 0.15 12.62
N GLN A 11 -4.94 0.66 13.84
CA GLN A 11 -3.78 1.49 14.16
C GLN A 11 -2.46 0.73 14.01
N TYR A 12 -2.43 -0.53 14.43
CA TYR A 12 -1.26 -1.38 14.31
C TYR A 12 -0.89 -1.63 12.84
N PHE A 13 -1.84 -2.08 12.01
CA PHE A 13 -1.54 -2.41 10.62
C PHE A 13 -1.30 -1.17 9.75
N MET A 14 -2.02 -0.08 9.98
CA MET A 14 -1.71 1.18 9.31
C MET A 14 -0.36 1.74 9.78
N GLY A 15 0.00 1.56 11.05
CA GLY A 15 1.31 1.90 11.58
C GLY A 15 2.44 1.13 10.87
N ILE A 16 2.25 -0.16 10.61
CA ILE A 16 3.20 -0.98 9.83
C ILE A 16 3.32 -0.47 8.39
N ALA A 17 2.20 -0.13 7.74
CA ALA A 17 2.22 0.45 6.38
C ALA A 17 2.98 1.79 6.37
N LEU A 18 2.74 2.66 7.35
CA LEU A 18 3.44 3.94 7.50
C LEU A 18 4.94 3.76 7.75
N LEU A 19 5.32 2.79 8.59
CA LEU A 19 6.73 2.46 8.84
C LEU A 19 7.39 1.92 7.57
N SER A 20 6.70 1.06 6.81
CA SER A 20 7.19 0.53 5.53
C SER A 20 7.44 1.64 4.52
N ALA A 21 6.59 2.67 4.47
CA ALA A 21 6.77 3.83 3.61
C ALA A 21 8.11 4.56 3.85
N GLN A 22 8.66 4.50 5.08
CA GLN A 22 9.96 5.12 5.40
C GLN A 22 11.14 4.44 4.70
N ARG A 23 10.94 3.26 4.13
CA ARG A 23 11.95 2.60 3.28
C ARG A 23 11.96 3.10 1.85
N SER A 24 10.94 3.79 1.39
CA SER A 24 10.89 4.34 0.02
C SER A 24 11.95 5.42 -0.17
N LYS A 25 12.70 5.31 -1.26
CA LYS A 25 13.68 6.32 -1.71
C LYS A 25 13.06 7.37 -2.64
N ASP A 26 11.78 7.27 -2.95
CA ASP A 26 11.08 8.25 -3.80
C ASP A 26 11.07 9.63 -3.13
N PRO A 27 11.68 10.66 -3.74
CA PRO A 27 11.76 11.97 -3.13
C PRO A 27 10.40 12.70 -3.06
N ASN A 28 9.40 12.25 -3.81
CA ASN A 28 8.12 12.94 -3.95
C ASN A 28 7.01 12.31 -3.10
N THR A 29 6.89 10.97 -3.14
CA THR A 29 5.77 10.29 -2.47
C THR A 29 6.24 8.94 -1.94
N GLN A 30 6.24 8.77 -0.65
CA GLN A 30 6.58 7.52 0.02
C GLN A 30 5.28 6.81 0.38
N VAL A 31 5.07 5.63 -0.18
CA VAL A 31 3.89 4.80 0.05
C VAL A 31 4.29 3.48 0.69
N GLY A 32 3.52 3.04 1.64
CA GLY A 32 3.67 1.74 2.30
C GLY A 32 2.37 0.95 2.29
N ALA A 33 2.53 -0.36 2.26
CA ALA A 33 1.42 -1.30 2.24
C ALA A 33 1.68 -2.47 3.21
N CYS A 34 0.60 -2.98 3.81
CA CYS A 34 0.63 -4.14 4.72
C CYS A 34 -0.54 -5.05 4.39
N ILE A 35 -0.26 -6.30 4.00
CA ILE A 35 -1.27 -7.33 3.74
C ILE A 35 -1.48 -8.14 5.02
N VAL A 36 -2.73 -8.28 5.43
CA VAL A 36 -3.13 -8.91 6.68
C VAL A 36 -4.17 -10.00 6.41
N GLY A 37 -3.92 -11.20 6.91
CA GLY A 37 -4.86 -12.31 6.82
C GLY A 37 -6.12 -12.11 7.67
N GLU A 38 -7.12 -12.95 7.46
CA GLU A 38 -8.37 -12.92 8.22
C GLU A 38 -8.16 -13.13 9.73
N ASP A 39 -7.10 -13.83 10.09
CA ASP A 39 -6.69 -14.12 11.48
C ASP A 39 -5.82 -13.02 12.12
N ASN A 40 -5.75 -11.83 11.52
CA ASN A 40 -4.92 -10.70 11.96
C ASN A 40 -3.40 -10.96 11.94
N ARG A 41 -2.94 -11.91 11.15
CA ARG A 41 -1.51 -12.10 10.90
C ARG A 41 -1.05 -11.26 9.73
N ILE A 42 0.07 -10.57 9.88
CA ILE A 42 0.72 -9.88 8.78
C ILE A 42 1.29 -10.94 7.84
N LEU A 43 0.88 -10.88 6.58
CA LEU A 43 1.34 -11.80 5.54
C LEU A 43 2.52 -11.22 4.78
N SER A 44 2.47 -9.93 4.47
CA SER A 44 3.50 -9.24 3.71
C SER A 44 3.43 -7.74 3.93
N VAL A 45 4.55 -7.07 3.62
CA VAL A 45 4.65 -5.62 3.55
C VAL A 45 5.33 -5.20 2.26
N GLY A 46 5.07 -3.97 1.83
CA GLY A 46 5.70 -3.39 0.64
C GLY A 46 5.82 -1.88 0.78
N TYR A 47 6.70 -1.32 -0.01
CA TYR A 47 6.87 0.12 -0.21
C TYR A 47 7.23 0.39 -1.66
N ASN A 48 6.99 1.60 -2.15
CA ASN A 48 7.30 1.93 -3.54
C ASN A 48 8.80 2.12 -3.75
N GLY A 49 9.30 1.59 -4.88
CA GLY A 49 10.72 1.64 -5.22
C GLY A 49 11.00 1.09 -6.60
N MET A 50 12.23 1.19 -7.05
CA MET A 50 12.67 0.62 -8.33
C MET A 50 12.66 -0.91 -8.27
N PRO A 51 12.54 -1.60 -9.41
CA PRO A 51 12.64 -3.05 -9.48
C PRO A 51 13.96 -3.56 -8.91
N GLN A 52 13.90 -4.75 -8.32
CA GLN A 52 15.11 -5.39 -7.77
C GLN A 52 16.17 -5.57 -8.85
N GLY A 53 17.39 -5.12 -8.57
CA GLY A 53 18.52 -5.17 -9.51
C GLY A 53 18.69 -3.91 -10.36
N CYS A 54 17.75 -2.97 -10.32
CA CYS A 54 17.98 -1.63 -10.84
C CYS A 54 18.72 -0.79 -9.78
N GLU A 55 19.85 -0.19 -10.19
CA GLU A 55 20.58 0.72 -9.30
C GLU A 55 19.80 2.03 -9.17
N ASP A 56 19.50 2.43 -7.92
CA ASP A 56 18.68 3.60 -7.66
C ASP A 56 19.27 4.91 -8.23
N ASP A 57 20.57 5.02 -8.26
CA ASP A 57 21.28 6.21 -8.76
C ASP A 57 21.24 6.33 -10.29
N ASP A 58 20.98 5.23 -11.00
CA ASP A 58 20.91 5.18 -12.46
C ASP A 58 19.48 5.36 -12.99
N MET A 59 18.48 5.34 -12.10
CA MET A 59 17.06 5.38 -12.47
C MET A 59 16.46 6.77 -12.30
N PRO A 60 15.50 7.16 -13.18
CA PRO A 60 14.84 8.46 -13.05
C PRO A 60 13.86 8.47 -11.87
N TRP A 61 14.01 9.42 -10.94
CA TRP A 61 13.07 9.66 -9.84
C TRP A 61 12.18 10.89 -10.06
N GLY A 62 12.41 11.62 -11.16
CA GLY A 62 11.63 12.80 -11.54
C GLY A 62 10.21 12.46 -11.99
N ARG A 63 9.38 13.50 -12.09
CA ARG A 63 8.01 13.41 -12.59
C ARG A 63 7.87 14.02 -13.98
N ASP A 64 8.82 14.87 -14.36
CA ASP A 64 8.78 15.69 -15.55
C ASP A 64 9.66 15.09 -16.65
N GLY A 65 9.47 15.54 -17.88
CA GLY A 65 10.21 15.09 -19.04
C GLY A 65 9.41 14.10 -19.90
N SER A 66 10.14 13.31 -20.71
CA SER A 66 9.50 12.26 -21.50
C SER A 66 9.06 11.10 -20.59
N ALA A 67 8.21 10.22 -21.09
CA ALA A 67 7.80 9.04 -20.33
C ALA A 67 8.99 8.21 -19.84
N LEU A 68 10.04 8.09 -20.65
CA LEU A 68 11.26 7.33 -20.33
C LEU A 68 12.16 8.04 -19.31
N ASP A 69 12.03 9.36 -19.16
CA ASP A 69 12.80 10.16 -18.21
C ASP A 69 12.10 10.31 -16.84
N SER A 70 10.89 9.74 -16.71
CA SER A 70 10.10 9.82 -15.49
C SER A 70 10.03 8.48 -14.76
N LYS A 71 9.91 8.53 -13.43
CA LYS A 71 9.79 7.35 -12.57
C LYS A 71 8.57 6.48 -12.88
N TYR A 72 7.54 7.04 -13.51
CA TYR A 72 6.24 6.36 -13.70
C TYR A 72 6.31 5.11 -14.57
N MET A 73 7.33 5.00 -15.43
CA MET A 73 7.55 3.80 -16.26
C MET A 73 8.28 2.67 -15.51
N TYR A 74 8.88 2.97 -14.37
CA TYR A 74 9.82 2.05 -13.73
C TYR A 74 9.45 1.70 -12.28
N VAL A 75 8.89 2.64 -11.52
CA VAL A 75 8.64 2.45 -10.10
C VAL A 75 7.58 1.38 -9.85
N CYS A 76 7.90 0.39 -9.02
CA CYS A 76 6.94 -0.56 -8.48
C CYS A 76 6.22 0.08 -7.29
N HIS A 77 4.89 0.06 -7.30
CA HIS A 77 4.08 0.60 -6.21
C HIS A 77 4.09 -0.31 -4.98
N ALA A 78 3.79 0.26 -3.83
CA ALA A 78 3.83 -0.44 -2.55
C ALA A 78 2.93 -1.67 -2.50
N GLU A 79 1.73 -1.56 -3.06
CA GLU A 79 0.73 -2.63 -3.10
C GLU A 79 1.23 -3.82 -3.94
N LEU A 80 1.76 -3.52 -5.13
CA LEU A 80 2.35 -4.54 -6.00
C LEU A 80 3.52 -5.24 -5.31
N ASN A 81 4.42 -4.48 -4.70
CA ASN A 81 5.54 -5.03 -3.94
C ASN A 81 5.07 -5.88 -2.76
N ALA A 82 4.04 -5.47 -2.02
CA ALA A 82 3.48 -6.28 -0.95
C ALA A 82 2.93 -7.62 -1.46
N ILE A 83 2.21 -7.61 -2.60
CA ILE A 83 1.68 -8.83 -3.22
C ILE A 83 2.82 -9.74 -3.68
N LEU A 84 3.81 -9.21 -4.39
CA LEU A 84 4.93 -9.98 -4.94
C LEU A 84 5.94 -10.46 -3.88
N ASN A 85 6.07 -9.73 -2.78
CA ASN A 85 6.95 -10.10 -1.66
C ASN A 85 6.39 -11.25 -0.83
N TYR A 86 5.11 -11.55 -0.95
CA TYR A 86 4.51 -12.66 -0.22
C TYR A 86 5.08 -14.00 -0.72
N ARG A 87 5.67 -14.77 0.19
CA ARG A 87 6.31 -16.07 -0.09
C ARG A 87 5.71 -17.22 0.74
N GLY A 88 4.58 -16.95 1.39
CA GLY A 88 3.92 -17.97 2.22
C GLY A 88 3.17 -19.01 1.41
N ASN A 89 2.87 -20.14 2.05
CA ASN A 89 2.09 -21.23 1.46
C ASN A 89 0.57 -20.99 1.55
N ILE A 90 0.13 -19.95 2.25
CA ILE A 90 -1.28 -19.60 2.42
C ILE A 90 -1.61 -18.52 1.37
N SER A 91 -2.76 -18.68 0.70
CA SER A 91 -3.21 -17.66 -0.26
C SER A 91 -3.48 -16.32 0.44
N VAL A 92 -3.20 -15.19 -0.24
CA VAL A 92 -3.65 -13.86 0.20
C VAL A 92 -5.14 -13.63 -0.07
N LYS A 93 -5.83 -14.61 -0.65
CA LYS A 93 -7.27 -14.57 -0.88
C LYS A 93 -8.02 -14.34 0.43
N GLY A 94 -8.94 -13.38 0.42
CA GLY A 94 -9.68 -12.99 1.61
C GLY A 94 -8.95 -12.01 2.53
N ALA A 95 -7.67 -11.71 2.26
CA ALA A 95 -6.88 -10.78 3.05
C ALA A 95 -7.36 -9.33 2.94
N ARG A 96 -6.89 -8.50 3.86
CA ARG A 96 -7.06 -7.05 3.88
C ARG A 96 -5.73 -6.38 3.53
N LEU A 97 -5.80 -5.29 2.79
CA LEU A 97 -4.66 -4.44 2.44
C LEU A 97 -4.78 -3.09 3.16
N TYR A 98 -3.84 -2.79 4.02
CA TYR A 98 -3.65 -1.44 4.56
C TYR A 98 -2.63 -0.70 3.70
N VAL A 99 -2.96 0.48 3.25
CA VAL A 99 -2.11 1.26 2.34
C VAL A 99 -2.17 2.75 2.68
N THR A 100 -1.04 3.44 2.59
CA THR A 100 -0.98 4.86 2.98
C THR A 100 -1.60 5.80 1.96
N LEU A 101 -1.70 5.38 0.68
CA LEU A 101 -2.33 6.12 -0.42
C LEU A 101 -3.28 5.18 -1.18
N PHE A 102 -4.46 5.68 -1.57
CA PHE A 102 -5.45 4.90 -2.33
C PHE A 102 -4.83 4.29 -3.59
N PRO A 103 -5.09 2.99 -3.89
CA PRO A 103 -4.49 2.29 -5.02
C PRO A 103 -4.84 2.89 -6.37
N CYS A 104 -3.84 2.98 -7.26
CA CYS A 104 -4.07 3.32 -8.66
C CYS A 104 -4.75 2.16 -9.42
N ASN A 105 -5.20 2.42 -10.64
CA ASN A 105 -5.88 1.42 -11.47
C ASN A 105 -5.03 0.15 -11.73
N GLU A 106 -3.72 0.28 -11.87
CA GLU A 106 -2.84 -0.88 -12.07
C GLU A 106 -2.75 -1.74 -10.79
N CYS A 107 -2.57 -1.09 -9.63
CA CYS A 107 -2.57 -1.80 -8.35
C CYS A 107 -3.94 -2.41 -8.02
N ALA A 108 -5.04 -1.73 -8.37
CA ALA A 108 -6.39 -2.29 -8.19
C ALA A 108 -6.57 -3.61 -8.94
N LYS A 109 -6.07 -3.73 -10.16
CA LYS A 109 -6.08 -4.99 -10.93
C LYS A 109 -5.33 -6.10 -10.21
N ALA A 110 -4.11 -5.80 -9.70
CA ALA A 110 -3.31 -6.77 -8.97
C ALA A 110 -3.98 -7.20 -7.64
N ILE A 111 -4.58 -6.26 -6.92
CA ILE A 111 -5.34 -6.51 -5.67
C ILE A 111 -6.51 -7.46 -5.95
N ILE A 112 -7.30 -7.20 -6.97
CA ILE A 112 -8.45 -8.03 -7.36
C ILE A 112 -7.97 -9.43 -7.74
N GLN A 113 -6.98 -9.54 -8.61
CA GLN A 113 -6.47 -10.82 -9.12
C GLN A 113 -5.80 -11.66 -8.03
N SER A 114 -5.24 -11.04 -7.00
CA SER A 114 -4.69 -11.76 -5.83
C SER A 114 -5.77 -12.26 -4.87
N GLY A 115 -7.01 -11.80 -5.01
CA GLY A 115 -8.14 -12.19 -4.16
C GLY A 115 -8.24 -11.44 -2.83
N ILE A 116 -7.52 -10.34 -2.67
CA ILE A 116 -7.68 -9.43 -1.52
C ILE A 116 -9.12 -8.90 -1.51
N LYS A 117 -9.74 -8.85 -0.34
CA LYS A 117 -11.17 -8.54 -0.18
C LYS A 117 -11.46 -7.14 0.31
N GLU A 118 -10.54 -6.52 1.02
CA GLU A 118 -10.74 -5.20 1.61
C GLU A 118 -9.49 -4.35 1.49
N VAL A 119 -9.68 -3.07 1.17
CA VAL A 119 -8.63 -2.05 1.13
C VAL A 119 -8.92 -1.00 2.19
N ILE A 120 -8.00 -0.79 3.12
CA ILE A 120 -8.05 0.27 4.12
C ILE A 120 -6.96 1.29 3.76
N TYR A 121 -7.37 2.48 3.36
CA TYR A 121 -6.44 3.51 2.90
C TYR A 121 -6.41 4.72 3.82
N LYS A 122 -5.24 5.34 3.96
CA LYS A 122 -5.08 6.54 4.80
C LYS A 122 -5.44 7.83 4.04
N SER A 123 -4.93 8.00 2.84
CA SER A 123 -5.12 9.20 2.01
C SER A 123 -5.75 8.85 0.67
N ASP A 124 -6.68 9.69 0.22
CA ASP A 124 -7.30 9.64 -1.10
C ASP A 124 -7.11 10.99 -1.83
N LYS A 125 -5.90 11.55 -1.72
CA LYS A 125 -5.60 12.88 -2.27
C LYS A 125 -5.74 12.99 -3.79
N TYR A 126 -5.85 11.87 -4.49
CA TYR A 126 -6.06 11.79 -5.93
C TYR A 126 -7.45 11.24 -6.29
N ALA A 127 -8.44 11.43 -5.41
CA ALA A 127 -9.80 10.88 -5.56
C ALA A 127 -10.45 11.18 -6.90
N ASP A 128 -10.19 12.37 -7.46
CA ASP A 128 -10.78 12.86 -8.71
C ASP A 128 -9.99 12.46 -9.97
N SER A 129 -8.88 11.74 -9.82
CA SER A 129 -8.11 11.27 -10.98
C SER A 129 -8.82 10.10 -11.67
N GLU A 130 -8.69 10.02 -13.00
CA GLU A 130 -9.23 8.90 -13.78
C GLU A 130 -8.76 7.54 -13.26
N SER A 131 -7.50 7.46 -12.82
CA SER A 131 -6.92 6.26 -12.24
C SER A 131 -7.66 5.81 -10.97
N THR A 132 -7.94 6.73 -10.04
CA THR A 132 -8.66 6.42 -8.79
C THR A 132 -10.12 6.09 -9.07
N ILE A 133 -10.77 6.81 -9.97
CA ILE A 133 -12.16 6.53 -10.41
C ILE A 133 -12.25 5.13 -11.00
N ALA A 134 -11.31 4.76 -11.88
CA ALA A 134 -11.25 3.43 -12.48
C ALA A 134 -11.02 2.33 -11.42
N SER A 135 -10.16 2.59 -10.43
CA SER A 135 -9.93 1.67 -9.31
C SER A 135 -11.22 1.40 -8.53
N LYS A 136 -11.92 2.44 -8.12
CA LYS A 136 -13.19 2.35 -7.40
C LYS A 136 -14.23 1.58 -8.20
N LYS A 137 -14.37 1.88 -9.51
CA LYS A 137 -15.27 1.15 -10.39
C LYS A 137 -14.97 -0.36 -10.42
N MET A 138 -13.69 -0.73 -10.55
CA MET A 138 -13.29 -2.15 -10.56
C MET A 138 -13.54 -2.82 -9.21
N PHE A 139 -13.28 -2.14 -8.09
CA PHE A 139 -13.58 -2.67 -6.76
C PHE A 139 -15.07 -2.89 -6.54
N ASP A 140 -15.90 -1.92 -6.94
CA ASP A 140 -17.36 -2.03 -6.82
C ASP A 140 -17.90 -3.21 -7.64
N GLU A 141 -17.45 -3.39 -8.88
CA GLU A 141 -17.86 -4.50 -9.76
C GLU A 141 -17.43 -5.88 -9.25
N THR A 142 -16.31 -5.95 -8.53
CA THR A 142 -15.73 -7.22 -8.07
C THR A 142 -16.02 -7.54 -6.60
N GLY A 143 -16.70 -6.63 -5.90
CA GLY A 143 -17.02 -6.78 -4.49
C GLY A 143 -15.83 -6.62 -3.53
N VAL A 144 -14.74 -6.00 -3.98
CA VAL A 144 -13.66 -5.56 -3.09
C VAL A 144 -14.13 -4.33 -2.34
N THR A 145 -14.24 -4.43 -1.02
CA THR A 145 -14.63 -3.30 -0.18
C THR A 145 -13.44 -2.37 0.06
N TYR A 146 -13.70 -1.09 0.23
CA TYR A 146 -12.67 -0.12 0.58
C TYR A 146 -13.22 0.92 1.55
N ARG A 147 -12.39 1.31 2.50
CA ARG A 147 -12.73 2.35 3.48
C ARG A 147 -11.53 3.18 3.84
N GLN A 148 -11.79 4.44 4.18
CA GLN A 148 -10.75 5.30 4.70
C GLN A 148 -10.41 4.91 6.15
N TYR A 149 -9.12 4.83 6.45
CA TYR A 149 -8.65 4.68 7.81
C TYR A 149 -9.05 5.90 8.64
N ASN A 150 -9.82 5.64 9.70
CA ASN A 150 -10.21 6.68 10.64
C ASN A 150 -9.14 6.79 11.73
N SER A 151 -8.29 7.79 11.61
CA SER A 151 -7.30 8.13 12.63
C SER A 151 -8.02 8.71 13.86
N GLN A 152 -8.01 7.98 14.96
CA GLN A 152 -8.30 8.54 16.28
C GLN A 152 -6.99 9.06 16.87
N ASP A 153 -6.37 9.99 16.22
CA ASP A 153 -5.15 10.75 16.54
C ASP A 153 -4.31 10.21 17.72
N LYS A 154 -3.80 8.99 17.57
CA LYS A 154 -2.85 8.43 18.52
C LYS A 154 -1.46 8.51 17.93
N GLU A 155 -0.63 9.35 18.53
CA GLU A 155 0.79 9.42 18.18
C GLU A 155 1.54 8.25 18.82
N ILE A 156 2.37 7.59 18.02
CA ILE A 156 3.34 6.59 18.48
C ILE A 156 4.72 7.08 18.03
N ARG A 157 5.60 7.32 19.00
CA ARG A 157 6.97 7.70 18.72
C ARG A 157 7.88 6.48 18.86
N LEU A 158 8.59 6.15 17.78
CA LEU A 158 9.62 5.13 17.76
C LEU A 158 11.00 5.80 17.72
N ILE A 159 11.90 5.34 18.56
CA ILE A 159 13.31 5.73 18.56
C ILE A 159 14.07 4.47 18.15
N LEU A 160 14.76 4.52 16.98
CA LEU A 160 15.48 3.41 16.37
C LEU A 160 16.98 3.55 16.62
#